data_714cfa353b5247e2b794303e9d02d545
#
_entry.id   714cfa353b5247e2b794303e9d02d545
#
_cell.length_a   1.000
_cell.length_b   1.000
_cell.length_c   1.000
_cell.angle_alpha   90.00
_cell.angle_beta   90.00
_cell.angle_gamma   90.00
#
_symmetry.space_group_name_H-M   'P 1'
#
loop_
_entity.id
_entity.type
_entity.pdbx_description
1 polymer ?
#
loop_
_entity_poly.entity_id
_entity_poly.type
_entity_poly.pdbx_seq_one_letter_code
_entity_poly.pdbx_strand_id
1 'polypeptide(L)'
;AIAKASALNRDEYKDFSAVDAAVNAVVRGKPLSEQAEVDAMAKAIEDAIAALQYKGADYSKVDAAIAKADKLNRDEYKDFSAVDAALSAVVRGKLLSEQDDVDAMAKAIEDAIAALQYKGADYSAVDAAIAKADKLNRDEYKDFSAVDAAVRAVVRNKPLSEQAEVDAMAQAIETAIAALQYKGADYSAVDAAI
;
A
#
# COMPACT_ATOMS: atom_id res chain seq x y z
N ALA A 1 24.33 24.36 37.36
CA ALA A 1 24.62 24.17 35.94
C ALA A 1 25.04 22.73 35.63
N ILE A 2 26.13 22.18 36.25
CA ILE A 2 26.64 20.81 35.96
C ILE A 2 25.56 19.74 36.17
N ALA A 3 24.78 19.77 37.27
CA ALA A 3 23.71 18.80 37.51
C ALA A 3 22.64 18.84 36.42
N LYS A 4 22.30 20.00 35.87
CA LYS A 4 21.41 20.15 34.72
C LYS A 4 21.99 19.44 33.49
N ALA A 5 23.28 19.69 33.16
CA ALA A 5 23.91 19.06 32.01
C ALA A 5 23.94 17.53 32.13
N SER A 6 24.21 16.99 33.35
CA SER A 6 24.26 15.56 33.62
C SER A 6 22.88 14.88 33.58
N ALA A 7 21.80 15.61 33.73
CA ALA A 7 20.42 15.08 33.68
C ALA A 7 19.87 15.00 32.26
N LEU A 8 20.52 15.59 31.27
CA LEU A 8 20.08 15.57 29.88
C LEU A 8 20.42 14.23 29.21
N ASN A 9 19.46 13.71 28.43
CA ASN A 9 19.70 12.55 27.58
C ASN A 9 20.49 12.99 26.33
N ARG A 10 21.77 12.70 26.28
CA ARG A 10 22.69 13.12 25.24
C ARG A 10 22.28 12.64 23.84
N ASP A 11 21.65 11.48 23.78
CA ASP A 11 21.28 10.85 22.50
C ASP A 11 20.18 11.61 21.75
N GLU A 12 19.42 12.45 22.45
CA GLU A 12 18.37 13.28 21.89
C GLU A 12 18.88 14.52 21.14
N TYR A 13 20.16 14.88 21.31
CA TYR A 13 20.71 16.12 20.74
C TYR A 13 21.68 15.84 19.59
N LYS A 14 21.72 16.78 18.62
CA LYS A 14 22.58 16.69 17.43
C LYS A 14 24.05 16.73 17.79
N ASP A 15 24.42 17.62 18.71
CA ASP A 15 25.78 17.82 19.19
C ASP A 15 25.74 18.27 20.65
N PHE A 16 26.50 17.59 21.49
CA PHE A 16 26.62 17.87 22.93
C PHE A 16 28.01 18.42 23.31
N SER A 17 28.91 18.60 22.35
CA SER A 17 30.32 18.94 22.55
C SER A 17 30.54 20.26 23.27
N ALA A 18 29.72 21.28 22.97
CA ALA A 18 29.78 22.57 23.63
C ALA A 18 29.45 22.49 25.12
N VAL A 19 28.49 21.67 25.50
CA VAL A 19 28.16 21.44 26.92
C VAL A 19 29.28 20.69 27.62
N ASP A 20 29.87 19.67 26.99
CA ASP A 20 31.04 18.94 27.53
C ASP A 20 32.23 19.88 27.73
N ALA A 21 32.53 20.71 26.75
CA ALA A 21 33.63 21.66 26.83
C ALA A 21 33.40 22.65 27.98
N ALA A 22 32.18 23.19 28.14
CA ALA A 22 31.86 24.11 29.23
C ALA A 22 31.94 23.44 30.60
N VAL A 23 31.49 22.20 30.74
CA VAL A 23 31.60 21.41 31.99
C VAL A 23 33.05 21.12 32.31
N ASN A 24 33.84 20.69 31.33
CA ASN A 24 35.26 20.36 31.51
C ASN A 24 36.14 21.60 31.84
N ALA A 25 35.71 22.80 31.42
CA ALA A 25 36.38 24.05 31.71
C ALA A 25 36.21 24.55 33.16
N VAL A 26 35.37 23.87 33.97
CA VAL A 26 35.12 24.28 35.37
C VAL A 26 36.33 24.10 36.24
N VAL A 27 36.85 25.21 36.77
CA VAL A 27 37.94 25.20 37.77
C VAL A 27 37.36 25.28 39.18
N ARG A 28 37.76 24.35 40.04
CA ARG A 28 37.35 24.27 41.44
C ARG A 28 38.36 24.92 42.38
N GLY A 29 37.94 25.28 43.60
CA GLY A 29 38.85 25.82 44.60
C GLY A 29 39.18 27.27 44.52
N LYS A 30 38.47 28.05 43.71
CA LYS A 30 38.63 29.50 43.59
C LYS A 30 38.23 30.20 44.90
N PRO A 31 38.99 31.29 45.31
CA PRO A 31 38.63 32.11 46.47
C PRO A 31 37.39 32.95 46.19
N LEU A 32 36.75 33.48 47.25
CA LEU A 32 35.52 34.30 47.12
C LEU A 32 35.74 35.56 46.27
N SER A 33 36.99 36.10 46.23
CA SER A 33 37.36 37.24 45.37
C SER A 33 37.20 36.95 43.88
N GLU A 34 37.12 35.69 43.48
CA GLU A 34 36.96 35.21 42.10
C GLU A 34 35.51 34.68 41.83
N GLN A 35 34.54 35.06 42.67
CA GLN A 35 33.14 34.58 42.52
C GLN A 35 32.59 34.91 41.14
N ALA A 36 32.90 36.06 40.56
CA ALA A 36 32.44 36.43 39.21
C ALA A 36 32.90 35.43 38.12
N GLU A 37 34.11 34.83 38.28
CA GLU A 37 34.60 33.80 37.36
C GLU A 37 33.85 32.49 37.51
N VAL A 38 33.49 32.13 38.77
CA VAL A 38 32.67 30.94 39.06
C VAL A 38 31.27 31.10 38.43
N ASP A 39 30.68 32.30 38.57
CA ASP A 39 29.35 32.59 37.98
C ASP A 39 29.44 32.58 36.44
N ALA A 40 30.53 33.06 35.86
CA ALA A 40 30.74 32.99 34.41
C ALA A 40 30.86 31.54 33.90
N MET A 41 31.54 30.66 34.65
CA MET A 41 31.61 29.23 34.32
C MET A 41 30.21 28.57 34.37
N ALA A 42 29.41 28.91 35.40
CA ALA A 42 28.04 28.43 35.48
C ALA A 42 27.16 28.89 34.30
N LYS A 43 27.29 30.18 33.95
CA LYS A 43 26.59 30.77 32.80
C LYS A 43 27.01 30.13 31.47
N ALA A 44 28.28 29.84 31.27
CA ALA A 44 28.75 29.18 30.05
C ALA A 44 28.13 27.80 29.84
N ILE A 45 27.94 27.03 30.92
CA ILE A 45 27.26 25.75 30.85
C ILE A 45 25.77 25.96 30.50
N GLU A 46 25.10 26.93 31.12
CA GLU A 46 23.70 27.21 30.87
C GLU A 46 23.47 27.72 29.44
N ASP A 47 24.32 28.56 28.93
CA ASP A 47 24.27 29.03 27.55
C ASP A 47 24.50 27.90 26.55
N ALA A 48 25.45 26.97 26.84
CA ALA A 48 25.70 25.81 26.03
C ALA A 48 24.48 24.83 26.03
N ILE A 49 23.84 24.65 27.16
CA ILE A 49 22.60 23.84 27.29
C ILE A 49 21.48 24.51 26.46
N ALA A 50 21.30 25.82 26.57
CA ALA A 50 20.28 26.57 25.85
C ALA A 50 20.47 26.55 24.32
N ALA A 51 21.71 26.35 23.86
CA ALA A 51 22.05 26.25 22.43
C ALA A 51 21.84 24.83 21.85
N LEU A 52 21.54 23.81 22.68
CA LEU A 52 21.35 22.44 22.21
C LEU A 52 20.17 22.34 21.22
N GLN A 53 20.38 21.54 20.18
CA GLN A 53 19.36 21.23 19.18
C GLN A 53 19.01 19.75 19.22
N TYR A 54 17.73 19.44 19.32
CA TYR A 54 17.25 18.08 19.27
C TYR A 54 17.48 17.42 17.91
N LYS A 55 17.72 16.11 17.91
CA LYS A 55 17.65 15.28 16.70
C LYS A 55 16.20 15.12 16.27
N GLY A 56 15.97 15.15 14.97
CA GLY A 56 14.70 14.75 14.41
C GLY A 56 14.53 13.24 14.39
N ALA A 57 13.28 12.78 14.36
CA ALA A 57 12.94 11.38 14.15
C ALA A 57 13.35 10.90 12.73
N ASP A 58 13.55 9.60 12.59
CA ASP A 58 13.80 8.94 11.30
C ASP A 58 12.47 8.59 10.60
N TYR A 59 12.26 9.18 9.44
CA TYR A 59 11.07 8.98 8.60
C TYR A 59 11.25 7.94 7.49
N SER A 60 12.37 7.23 7.45
CA SER A 60 12.67 6.29 6.35
C SER A 60 11.58 5.24 6.13
N LYS A 61 10.98 4.72 7.21
CA LYS A 61 9.86 3.77 7.15
C LYS A 61 8.59 4.40 6.60
N VAL A 62 8.28 5.65 7.01
CA VAL A 62 7.13 6.41 6.51
C VAL A 62 7.29 6.66 5.01
N ASP A 63 8.48 7.11 4.59
CA ASP A 63 8.78 7.39 3.18
C ASP A 63 8.69 6.12 2.33
N ALA A 64 9.16 4.99 2.85
CA ALA A 64 9.03 3.69 2.20
C ALA A 64 7.57 3.25 2.07
N ALA A 65 6.74 3.45 3.10
CA ALA A 65 5.32 3.11 3.09
C ALA A 65 4.54 4.01 2.11
N ILE A 66 4.83 5.32 2.06
CA ILE A 66 4.27 6.25 1.07
C ILE A 66 4.64 5.80 -0.35
N ALA A 67 5.92 5.49 -0.59
CA ALA A 67 6.38 5.04 -1.90
C ALA A 67 5.75 3.69 -2.34
N LYS A 68 5.34 2.84 -1.40
CA LYS A 68 4.54 1.64 -1.70
C LYS A 68 3.12 2.03 -2.14
N ALA A 69 2.46 2.93 -1.39
CA ALA A 69 1.11 3.41 -1.70
C ALA A 69 1.05 4.08 -3.09
N ASP A 70 2.05 4.91 -3.41
CA ASP A 70 2.13 5.64 -4.69
C ASP A 70 2.28 4.74 -5.92
N LYS A 71 2.77 3.51 -5.75
CA LYS A 71 2.92 2.52 -6.83
C LYS A 71 1.64 1.74 -7.11
N LEU A 72 0.64 1.84 -6.24
CA LEU A 72 -0.61 1.11 -6.41
C LEU A 72 -1.52 1.80 -7.43
N ASN A 73 -2.08 1.00 -8.33
CA ASN A 73 -3.11 1.49 -9.24
C ASN A 73 -4.45 1.53 -8.50
N ARG A 74 -4.88 2.73 -8.10
CA ARG A 74 -6.11 2.96 -7.32
C ARG A 74 -7.37 2.38 -7.96
N ASP A 75 -7.41 2.36 -9.28
CA ASP A 75 -8.58 1.90 -10.04
C ASP A 75 -8.83 0.39 -9.89
N GLU A 76 -7.83 -0.36 -9.46
CA GLU A 76 -7.93 -1.80 -9.22
C GLU A 76 -8.59 -2.17 -7.89
N TYR A 77 -8.71 -1.20 -6.95
CA TYR A 77 -9.21 -1.46 -5.60
C TYR A 77 -10.64 -0.94 -5.40
N LYS A 78 -11.41 -1.64 -4.55
CA LYS A 78 -12.80 -1.28 -4.23
C LYS A 78 -12.90 0.05 -3.51
N ASP A 79 -12.00 0.27 -2.55
CA ASP A 79 -11.94 1.46 -1.72
C ASP A 79 -10.48 1.74 -1.34
N PHE A 80 -10.03 2.97 -1.54
CA PHE A 80 -8.67 3.42 -1.23
C PHE A 80 -8.66 4.45 -0.08
N SER A 81 -9.82 4.77 0.47
CA SER A 81 -10.00 5.86 1.45
C SER A 81 -9.19 5.68 2.72
N ALA A 82 -9.02 4.45 3.21
CA ALA A 82 -8.21 4.15 4.39
C ALA A 82 -6.72 4.47 4.17
N VAL A 83 -6.20 4.20 2.97
CA VAL A 83 -4.81 4.55 2.59
C VAL A 83 -4.68 6.07 2.50
N ASP A 84 -5.63 6.77 1.87
CA ASP A 84 -5.62 8.24 1.78
C ASP A 84 -5.66 8.89 3.16
N ALA A 85 -6.48 8.35 4.07
CA ALA A 85 -6.56 8.83 5.45
C ALA A 85 -5.22 8.65 6.19
N ALA A 86 -4.59 7.48 6.07
CA ALA A 86 -3.30 7.20 6.70
C ALA A 86 -2.19 8.10 6.13
N LEU A 87 -2.15 8.31 4.81
CA LEU A 87 -1.20 9.22 4.16
C LEU A 87 -1.40 10.67 4.63
N SER A 88 -2.65 11.13 4.75
CA SER A 88 -2.99 12.48 5.19
C SER A 88 -2.69 12.72 6.68
N ALA A 89 -2.63 11.66 7.48
CA ALA A 89 -2.32 11.72 8.91
C ALA A 89 -0.82 11.84 9.21
N VAL A 90 0.05 11.79 8.20
CA VAL A 90 1.50 11.90 8.40
C VAL A 90 1.89 13.30 8.84
N VAL A 91 2.47 13.39 10.04
CA VAL A 91 3.01 14.64 10.61
C VAL A 91 4.53 14.59 10.55
N ARG A 92 5.14 15.60 9.91
CA ARG A 92 6.59 15.74 9.78
C ARG A 92 7.18 16.62 10.89
N GLY A 93 8.49 16.54 11.12
CA GLY A 93 9.22 17.40 12.04
C GLY A 93 9.19 16.95 13.50
N LYS A 94 8.77 15.71 13.79
CA LYS A 94 8.86 15.13 15.14
C LYS A 94 10.30 14.94 15.58
N LEU A 95 10.51 14.96 16.89
CA LEU A 95 11.80 14.74 17.52
C LEU A 95 12.11 13.24 17.62
N LEU A 96 13.40 12.91 17.85
CA LEU A 96 13.83 11.53 18.06
C LEU A 96 13.10 10.84 19.21
N SER A 97 12.77 11.58 20.29
CA SER A 97 11.96 11.08 21.41
C SER A 97 10.54 10.68 21.05
N GLU A 98 10.07 11.10 19.86
CA GLU A 98 8.75 10.74 19.29
C GLU A 98 8.87 9.71 18.15
N GLN A 99 9.96 8.92 18.10
CA GLN A 99 10.19 7.94 17.04
C GLN A 99 9.08 6.89 16.95
N ASP A 100 8.54 6.47 18.10
CA ASP A 100 7.45 5.50 18.15
C ASP A 100 6.19 6.00 17.44
N ASP A 101 5.90 7.31 17.55
CA ASP A 101 4.77 7.92 16.83
C ASP A 101 5.02 7.91 15.31
N VAL A 102 6.27 8.16 14.89
CA VAL A 102 6.65 8.10 13.47
C VAL A 102 6.55 6.68 12.93
N ASP A 103 7.01 5.70 13.69
CA ASP A 103 6.89 4.28 13.33
C ASP A 103 5.42 3.83 13.27
N ALA A 104 4.57 4.36 14.17
CA ALA A 104 3.12 4.10 14.13
C ALA A 104 2.45 4.67 12.87
N MET A 105 2.89 5.84 12.38
CA MET A 105 2.40 6.39 11.10
C MET A 105 2.77 5.50 9.92
N ALA A 106 4.01 4.99 9.87
CA ALA A 106 4.43 4.06 8.84
C ALA A 106 3.58 2.78 8.85
N LYS A 107 3.38 2.22 10.05
CA LYS A 107 2.54 1.03 10.24
C LYS A 107 1.10 1.25 9.82
N ALA A 108 0.51 2.41 10.12
CA ALA A 108 -0.87 2.72 9.73
C ALA A 108 -1.04 2.72 8.20
N ILE A 109 -0.07 3.25 7.45
CA ILE A 109 -0.09 3.21 5.99
C ILE A 109 0.04 1.75 5.50
N GLU A 110 0.96 0.97 6.07
CA GLU A 110 1.16 -0.43 5.68
C GLU A 110 -0.07 -1.30 5.99
N ASP A 111 -0.69 -1.12 7.14
CA ASP A 111 -1.93 -1.82 7.53
C ASP A 111 -3.08 -1.47 6.58
N ALA A 112 -3.21 -0.17 6.21
CA ALA A 112 -4.22 0.27 5.26
C ALA A 112 -4.00 -0.33 3.86
N ILE A 113 -2.75 -0.40 3.40
CA ILE A 113 -2.40 -1.07 2.13
C ILE A 113 -2.73 -2.57 2.19
N ALA A 114 -2.41 -3.24 3.30
CA ALA A 114 -2.66 -4.67 3.48
C ALA A 114 -4.16 -5.00 3.52
N ALA A 115 -5.01 -4.05 3.93
CA ALA A 115 -6.46 -4.19 3.98
C ALA A 115 -7.16 -3.96 2.64
N LEU A 116 -6.44 -3.49 1.60
CA LEU A 116 -7.01 -3.22 0.29
C LEU A 116 -7.61 -4.48 -0.34
N GLN A 117 -8.76 -4.31 -0.95
CA GLN A 117 -9.45 -5.38 -1.69
C GLN A 117 -9.56 -5.01 -3.17
N TYR A 118 -9.15 -5.92 -4.04
CA TYR A 118 -9.30 -5.74 -5.48
C TYR A 118 -10.77 -5.69 -5.90
N LYS A 119 -11.07 -4.88 -6.90
CA LYS A 119 -12.32 -4.99 -7.68
C LYS A 119 -12.31 -6.30 -8.43
N GLY A 120 -13.48 -6.95 -8.51
CA GLY A 120 -13.66 -8.10 -9.40
C GLY A 120 -13.74 -7.68 -10.86
N ALA A 121 -13.35 -8.57 -11.77
CA ALA A 121 -13.58 -8.39 -13.18
C ALA A 121 -15.09 -8.38 -13.50
N ASP A 122 -15.45 -7.73 -14.60
CA ASP A 122 -16.82 -7.72 -15.13
C ASP A 122 -17.06 -8.97 -15.98
N TYR A 123 -18.03 -9.79 -15.58
CA TYR A 123 -18.43 -11.02 -16.26
C TYR A 123 -19.67 -10.86 -17.14
N SER A 124 -20.18 -9.65 -17.33
CA SER A 124 -21.42 -9.42 -18.08
C SER A 124 -21.38 -10.00 -19.51
N ALA A 125 -20.24 -9.88 -20.20
CA ALA A 125 -20.04 -10.44 -21.53
C ALA A 125 -20.03 -11.99 -21.51
N VAL A 126 -19.40 -12.60 -20.51
CA VAL A 126 -19.38 -14.06 -20.31
C VAL A 126 -20.80 -14.56 -20.05
N ASP A 127 -21.52 -13.90 -19.14
CA ASP A 127 -22.90 -14.28 -18.79
C ASP A 127 -23.85 -14.15 -19.98
N ALA A 128 -23.68 -13.11 -20.80
CA ALA A 128 -24.43 -12.93 -22.03
C ALA A 128 -24.12 -14.04 -23.07
N ALA A 129 -22.86 -14.41 -23.22
CA ALA A 129 -22.45 -15.47 -24.14
C ALA A 129 -22.98 -16.85 -23.70
N ILE A 130 -22.94 -17.16 -22.38
CA ILE A 130 -23.54 -18.37 -21.81
C ILE A 130 -25.04 -18.37 -22.06
N ALA A 131 -25.74 -17.27 -21.73
CA ALA A 131 -27.18 -17.16 -21.94
C ALA A 131 -27.59 -17.32 -23.42
N LYS A 132 -26.71 -16.91 -24.34
CA LYS A 132 -26.92 -17.13 -25.79
C LYS A 132 -26.75 -18.61 -26.13
N ALA A 133 -25.73 -19.29 -25.60
CA ALA A 133 -25.51 -20.71 -25.79
C ALA A 133 -26.70 -21.55 -25.25
N ASP A 134 -27.23 -21.17 -24.07
CA ASP A 134 -28.32 -21.87 -23.42
C ASP A 134 -29.68 -21.77 -24.17
N LYS A 135 -29.84 -20.73 -24.98
CA LYS A 135 -31.05 -20.56 -25.83
C LYS A 135 -31.02 -21.37 -27.12
N LEU A 136 -29.88 -21.94 -27.48
CA LEU A 136 -29.74 -22.73 -28.70
C LEU A 136 -30.33 -24.13 -28.50
N ASN A 137 -31.11 -24.57 -29.49
CA ASN A 137 -31.62 -25.95 -29.51
C ASN A 137 -30.50 -26.91 -29.96
N ARG A 138 -29.89 -27.62 -29.00
CA ARG A 138 -28.73 -28.51 -29.24
C ARG A 138 -28.99 -29.59 -30.29
N ASP A 139 -30.24 -30.03 -30.38
CA ASP A 139 -30.63 -31.13 -31.30
C ASP A 139 -30.53 -30.70 -32.78
N GLU A 140 -30.51 -29.40 -33.05
CA GLU A 140 -30.41 -28.86 -34.40
C GLU A 140 -28.97 -28.84 -34.96
N TYR A 141 -27.96 -29.03 -34.07
CA TYR A 141 -26.54 -28.92 -34.47
C TYR A 141 -25.86 -30.29 -34.53
N LYS A 142 -24.85 -30.40 -35.44
CA LYS A 142 -24.08 -31.63 -35.63
C LYS A 142 -23.25 -31.98 -34.39
N ASP A 143 -22.60 -30.98 -33.83
CA ASP A 143 -21.74 -31.09 -32.67
C ASP A 143 -21.81 -29.82 -31.83
N PHE A 144 -22.05 -29.96 -30.52
CA PHE A 144 -22.15 -28.86 -29.57
C PHE A 144 -20.98 -28.88 -28.55
N SER A 145 -20.04 -29.81 -28.67
CA SER A 145 -18.99 -30.11 -27.70
C SER A 145 -18.04 -28.92 -27.49
N ALA A 146 -17.74 -28.16 -28.56
CA ALA A 146 -16.87 -26.97 -28.48
C ALA A 146 -17.49 -25.86 -27.62
N VAL A 147 -18.81 -25.63 -27.74
CA VAL A 147 -19.55 -24.67 -26.90
C VAL A 147 -19.53 -25.11 -25.42
N ASP A 148 -19.84 -26.40 -25.18
CA ASP A 148 -19.78 -26.96 -23.83
C ASP A 148 -18.39 -26.85 -23.20
N ALA A 149 -17.36 -27.08 -23.97
CA ALA A 149 -15.97 -26.96 -23.51
C ALA A 149 -15.63 -25.52 -23.16
N ALA A 150 -16.00 -24.55 -23.99
CA ALA A 150 -15.78 -23.12 -23.75
C ALA A 150 -16.53 -22.64 -22.49
N VAL A 151 -17.79 -23.03 -22.32
CA VAL A 151 -18.58 -22.70 -21.12
C VAL A 151 -17.97 -23.31 -19.86
N ARG A 152 -17.53 -24.57 -19.89
CA ARG A 152 -16.88 -25.23 -18.75
C ARG A 152 -15.50 -24.64 -18.40
N ALA A 153 -14.83 -24.01 -19.36
CA ALA A 153 -13.54 -23.38 -19.15
C ALA A 153 -13.63 -22.01 -18.46
N VAL A 154 -14.84 -21.50 -18.19
CA VAL A 154 -15.02 -20.21 -17.51
C VAL A 154 -14.54 -20.29 -16.06
N VAL A 155 -13.55 -19.46 -15.72
CA VAL A 155 -13.03 -19.26 -14.35
C VAL A 155 -13.63 -17.99 -13.79
N ARG A 156 -14.30 -18.09 -12.63
CA ARG A 156 -14.93 -16.95 -11.92
C ARG A 156 -14.00 -16.33 -10.88
N ASN A 157 -14.39 -15.15 -10.36
CA ASN A 157 -13.72 -14.44 -9.27
C ASN A 157 -12.32 -13.89 -9.61
N LYS A 158 -12.04 -13.63 -10.87
CA LYS A 158 -10.82 -12.94 -11.28
C LYS A 158 -10.84 -11.46 -10.84
N PRO A 159 -9.69 -10.87 -10.48
CA PRO A 159 -9.59 -9.43 -10.20
C PRO A 159 -9.74 -8.61 -11.49
N LEU A 160 -10.03 -7.32 -11.35
CA LEU A 160 -10.16 -6.39 -12.48
C LEU A 160 -8.90 -6.35 -13.38
N SER A 161 -7.70 -6.53 -12.80
CA SER A 161 -6.45 -6.61 -13.54
C SER A 161 -6.39 -7.76 -14.56
N GLU A 162 -7.27 -8.78 -14.42
CA GLU A 162 -7.41 -9.91 -15.33
C GLU A 162 -8.65 -9.78 -16.24
N GLN A 163 -9.20 -8.57 -16.43
CA GLN A 163 -10.37 -8.35 -17.27
C GLN A 163 -10.19 -8.90 -18.70
N ALA A 164 -9.01 -8.72 -19.28
CA ALA A 164 -8.71 -9.23 -20.62
C ALA A 164 -8.86 -10.75 -20.73
N GLU A 165 -8.54 -11.50 -19.68
CA GLU A 165 -8.74 -12.95 -19.65
C GLU A 165 -10.23 -13.31 -19.57
N VAL A 166 -11.00 -12.52 -18.81
CA VAL A 166 -12.47 -12.69 -18.73
C VAL A 166 -13.12 -12.40 -20.08
N ASP A 167 -12.69 -11.34 -20.76
CA ASP A 167 -13.17 -11.00 -22.10
C ASP A 167 -12.82 -12.10 -23.12
N ALA A 168 -11.63 -12.70 -23.01
CA ALA A 168 -11.23 -13.83 -23.84
C ALA A 168 -12.11 -15.08 -23.63
N MET A 169 -12.57 -15.33 -22.39
CA MET A 169 -13.53 -16.42 -22.14
C MET A 169 -14.87 -16.16 -22.83
N ALA A 170 -15.40 -14.94 -22.77
CA ALA A 170 -16.60 -14.56 -23.52
C ALA A 170 -16.43 -14.76 -25.03
N GLN A 171 -15.31 -14.30 -25.58
CA GLN A 171 -14.99 -14.44 -26.99
C GLN A 171 -14.87 -15.92 -27.41
N ALA A 172 -14.30 -16.77 -26.56
CA ALA A 172 -14.17 -18.21 -26.82
C ALA A 172 -15.56 -18.88 -26.96
N ILE A 173 -16.51 -18.55 -26.09
CA ILE A 173 -17.89 -19.02 -26.17
C ILE A 173 -18.56 -18.52 -27.46
N GLU A 174 -18.46 -17.23 -27.76
CA GLU A 174 -19.03 -16.64 -28.97
C GLU A 174 -18.45 -17.26 -30.25
N THR A 175 -17.14 -17.52 -30.28
CA THR A 175 -16.46 -18.18 -31.39
C THR A 175 -16.96 -19.61 -31.57
N ALA A 176 -17.12 -20.35 -30.46
CA ALA A 176 -17.65 -21.72 -30.49
C ALA A 176 -19.10 -21.75 -31.00
N ILE A 177 -19.93 -20.79 -30.58
CA ILE A 177 -21.31 -20.63 -31.08
C ILE A 177 -21.32 -20.34 -32.59
N ALA A 178 -20.46 -19.42 -33.04
CA ALA A 178 -20.39 -19.04 -34.44
C ALA A 178 -19.91 -20.20 -35.36
N ALA A 179 -19.15 -21.15 -34.81
CA ALA A 179 -18.65 -22.34 -35.53
C ALA A 179 -19.71 -23.48 -35.63
N LEU A 180 -20.86 -23.38 -34.98
CA LEU A 180 -21.88 -24.40 -34.99
C LEU A 180 -22.43 -24.62 -36.41
N GLN A 181 -22.61 -25.91 -36.75
CA GLN A 181 -23.17 -26.33 -38.02
C GLN A 181 -24.51 -27.07 -37.80
N TYR A 182 -25.54 -26.65 -38.51
CA TYR A 182 -26.84 -27.35 -38.46
C TYR A 182 -26.74 -28.75 -39.02
N LYS A 183 -27.52 -29.66 -38.46
CA LYS A 183 -27.84 -30.98 -39.07
C LYS A 183 -28.62 -30.76 -40.36
N GLY A 184 -28.37 -31.58 -41.36
CA GLY A 184 -29.22 -31.59 -42.54
C GLY A 184 -30.65 -32.10 -42.21
N ALA A 185 -31.63 -31.67 -42.98
CA ALA A 185 -32.95 -32.23 -42.87
C ALA A 185 -32.93 -33.75 -43.23
N ASP A 186 -33.79 -34.52 -42.58
CA ASP A 186 -33.98 -35.94 -42.87
C ASP A 186 -34.94 -36.07 -44.04
N TYR A 187 -34.45 -36.56 -45.17
CA TYR A 187 -35.22 -36.80 -46.38
C TYR A 187 -35.67 -38.26 -46.51
N SER A 188 -35.45 -39.12 -45.49
CA SER A 188 -35.74 -40.56 -45.56
C SER A 188 -37.18 -40.86 -45.94
N ALA A 189 -38.13 -40.05 -45.43
CA ALA A 189 -39.55 -40.20 -45.77
C ALA A 189 -39.87 -39.82 -47.24
N VAL A 190 -39.12 -38.85 -47.78
CA VAL A 190 -39.26 -38.45 -49.20
C VAL A 190 -38.69 -39.55 -50.08
N ASP A 191 -37.49 -40.06 -49.72
CA ASP A 191 -36.81 -41.10 -50.50
C ASP A 191 -37.59 -42.45 -50.47
N ALA A 192 -38.33 -42.71 -49.41
CA ALA A 192 -39.19 -43.93 -49.30
C ALA A 192 -40.48 -43.81 -50.09
N ALA A 193 -40.86 -42.61 -50.52
CA ALA A 193 -42.12 -42.35 -51.33
C ALA A 193 -41.92 -42.34 -52.84
N ILE A 194 -40.63 -42.45 -53.27
CA ILE A 194 -40.25 -42.52 -54.69
C ILE A 194 -40.04 -43.98 -55.10
#